data_4b2b07622213c2eac4f0927df5d188bb
#
_entry.id   4b2b07622213c2eac4f0927df5d188bb
#
_cell.length_a   1.000
_cell.length_b   1.000
_cell.length_c   1.000
_cell.angle_alpha   90.00
_cell.angle_beta   90.00
_cell.angle_gamma   90.00
#
_symmetry.space_group_name_H-M   'P 1'
#
loop_
_entity.id
_entity.type
_entity.pdbx_description
1 polymer ?
#
loop_
_entity_poly.entity_id
_entity_poly.type
_entity_poly.pdbx_seq_one_letter_code
_entity_poly.pdbx_strand_id
1 'polypeptide(L)'
;MTNAKQANNYLTDGVIDGILTINDDFSKVRYKHDASSKRSNPLTSLTTNITALRSQFYASKLGLTPTEWENITKQATIHEETVNRQSTLNINNSQLAQSLSEAIVIAAFFFSISYISIVGAELGTEKGNHLIEGLLAAIPAKKHYTGKMLGICFLIAFQLVLYAVFGLVGFLLLRHSTFVKSLHLNDYLAKIDPQYLWISLILALLSLFLYISLAAYLVSLVSRAEDIGQATSGVTSILLIPYFISFLTQSNPNLLVVKILSSLPFMTQDIMPVRMAQGVASYSAGYVAVAISLLSAVLMYLFAQRTYVNNIFTYRSETPLKYLTNKLLRRN
;
A
#
# COMPACT_ATOMS: atom_id res chain seq x y z
N MET A 1 29.78 -21.98 -12.11
CA MET A 1 29.97 -21.42 -10.75
C MET A 1 29.90 -19.91 -10.86
N THR A 2 28.85 -19.31 -10.34
CA THR A 2 28.67 -17.84 -10.34
C THR A 2 29.67 -17.24 -9.34
N ASN A 3 30.38 -16.20 -9.74
CA ASN A 3 31.36 -15.54 -8.87
C ASN A 3 30.65 -15.01 -7.60
N ALA A 4 31.21 -15.27 -6.42
CA ALA A 4 30.62 -14.91 -5.12
C ALA A 4 30.25 -13.42 -5.00
N LYS A 5 31.00 -12.52 -5.68
CA LYS A 5 30.68 -11.10 -5.78
C LYS A 5 29.39 -10.83 -6.58
N GLN A 6 29.18 -11.52 -7.68
CA GLN A 6 27.95 -11.37 -8.49
C GLN A 6 26.72 -11.89 -7.76
N ALA A 7 26.85 -13.02 -7.04
CA ALA A 7 25.77 -13.57 -6.23
C ALA A 7 25.36 -12.59 -5.11
N ASN A 8 26.33 -11.95 -4.42
CA ASN A 8 26.02 -10.94 -3.42
C ASN A 8 25.31 -9.71 -4.01
N ASN A 9 25.71 -9.25 -5.20
CA ASN A 9 25.01 -8.14 -5.86
C ASN A 9 23.56 -8.53 -6.22
N TYR A 10 23.34 -9.72 -6.76
CA TYR A 10 22.00 -10.19 -7.08
C TYR A 10 21.11 -10.34 -5.82
N LEU A 11 21.69 -10.69 -4.67
CA LEU A 11 20.96 -10.73 -3.40
C LEU A 11 20.61 -9.31 -2.93
N THR A 12 21.53 -8.35 -3.02
CA THR A 12 21.27 -6.95 -2.66
C THR A 12 20.30 -6.24 -3.60
N ASP A 13 20.30 -6.62 -4.88
CA ASP A 13 19.40 -6.08 -5.90
C ASP A 13 18.01 -6.75 -5.88
N GLY A 14 17.84 -7.82 -5.06
CA GLY A 14 16.58 -8.55 -4.92
C GLY A 14 16.22 -9.42 -6.12
N VAL A 15 17.20 -9.77 -6.94
CA VAL A 15 17.05 -10.68 -8.08
C VAL A 15 16.96 -12.13 -7.61
N ILE A 16 17.63 -12.45 -6.48
CA ILE A 16 17.59 -13.77 -5.84
C ILE A 16 17.21 -13.64 -4.37
N ASP A 17 16.50 -14.62 -3.83
CA ASP A 17 15.99 -14.63 -2.46
C ASP A 17 17.05 -15.09 -1.43
N GLY A 18 18.07 -15.79 -1.86
CA GLY A 18 19.12 -16.28 -0.95
C GLY A 18 20.31 -16.93 -1.67
N ILE A 19 21.42 -17.06 -0.96
CA ILE A 19 22.66 -17.70 -1.41
C ILE A 19 22.96 -18.86 -0.47
N LEU A 20 23.08 -20.06 -1.03
CA LEU A 20 23.47 -21.23 -0.30
C LEU A 20 24.92 -21.59 -0.62
N THR A 21 25.79 -21.59 0.38
CA THR A 21 27.20 -22.01 0.24
C THR A 21 27.38 -23.32 1.00
N ILE A 22 27.88 -24.33 0.30
CA ILE A 22 28.07 -25.68 0.82
C ILE A 22 29.55 -26.06 0.64
N ASN A 23 30.17 -26.65 1.67
CA ASN A 23 31.50 -27.21 1.55
C ASN A 23 31.47 -28.61 0.93
N ASP A 24 32.62 -29.11 0.49
CA ASP A 24 32.76 -30.35 -0.30
C ASP A 24 32.28 -31.64 0.45
N ASP A 25 32.26 -31.60 1.76
CA ASP A 25 31.83 -32.75 2.61
C ASP A 25 30.42 -32.56 3.18
N PHE A 26 29.69 -31.52 2.76
CA PHE A 26 28.34 -31.17 3.24
C PHE A 26 28.23 -30.94 4.75
N SER A 27 29.34 -30.73 5.47
CA SER A 27 29.34 -30.59 6.92
C SER A 27 29.00 -29.18 7.39
N LYS A 28 29.34 -28.18 6.56
CA LYS A 28 29.09 -26.75 6.86
C LYS A 28 28.30 -26.15 5.71
N VAL A 29 27.14 -25.62 6.04
CA VAL A 29 26.25 -24.95 5.09
C VAL A 29 25.99 -23.56 5.61
N ARG A 30 26.22 -22.56 4.76
CA ARG A 30 25.89 -21.17 5.04
C ARG A 30 24.76 -20.75 4.14
N TYR A 31 23.64 -20.35 4.72
CA TYR A 31 22.51 -19.77 4.03
C TYR A 31 22.43 -18.29 4.33
N LYS A 32 22.58 -17.47 3.29
CA LYS A 32 22.51 -16.01 3.35
C LYS A 32 21.28 -15.57 2.60
N HIS A 33 20.33 -14.91 3.27
CA HIS A 33 19.08 -14.46 2.68
C HIS A 33 18.73 -13.04 3.09
N ASP A 34 17.80 -12.44 2.36
CA ASP A 34 17.24 -11.14 2.70
C ASP A 34 16.20 -11.29 3.82
N ALA A 35 16.39 -10.56 4.94
CA ALA A 35 15.49 -10.60 6.10
C ALA A 35 14.07 -10.10 5.78
N SER A 36 13.89 -9.36 4.66
CA SER A 36 12.59 -8.84 4.23
C SER A 36 11.78 -9.82 3.36
N SER A 37 12.36 -10.96 2.98
CA SER A 37 11.67 -11.97 2.16
C SER A 37 10.68 -12.77 3.01
N LYS A 38 9.39 -12.65 2.67
CA LYS A 38 8.28 -13.37 3.35
C LYS A 38 8.08 -14.82 2.91
N ARG A 39 8.92 -15.35 2.03
CA ARG A 39 8.81 -16.77 1.66
C ARG A 39 9.10 -17.64 2.88
N SER A 40 8.31 -18.71 3.05
CA SER A 40 8.45 -19.68 4.13
C SER A 40 9.92 -20.03 4.32
N ASN A 41 10.44 -19.87 5.54
CA ASN A 41 11.83 -20.13 5.86
C ASN A 41 12.21 -21.56 5.41
N PRO A 42 13.04 -21.72 4.37
CA PRO A 42 13.34 -23.03 3.80
C PRO A 42 14.33 -23.83 4.65
N LEU A 43 14.74 -23.30 5.83
CA LEU A 43 15.80 -23.89 6.65
C LEU A 43 15.50 -25.34 7.03
N THR A 44 14.26 -25.67 7.40
CA THR A 44 13.89 -27.03 7.78
C THR A 44 14.03 -28.00 6.60
N SER A 45 13.51 -27.64 5.43
CA SER A 45 13.62 -28.46 4.22
C SER A 45 15.05 -28.53 3.69
N LEU A 46 15.81 -27.45 3.77
CA LEU A 46 17.24 -27.41 3.42
C LEU A 46 18.05 -28.31 4.35
N THR A 47 17.82 -28.24 5.67
CA THR A 47 18.52 -29.10 6.63
C THR A 47 18.28 -30.57 6.34
N THR A 48 17.02 -30.95 6.09
CA THR A 48 16.66 -32.35 5.77
C THR A 48 17.34 -32.84 4.49
N ASN A 49 17.26 -32.03 3.41
CA ASN A 49 17.83 -32.41 2.12
C ASN A 49 19.37 -32.46 2.14
N ILE A 50 20.03 -31.54 2.83
CA ILE A 50 21.50 -31.49 2.92
C ILE A 50 21.98 -32.62 3.81
N THR A 51 21.26 -32.96 4.88
CA THR A 51 21.59 -34.13 5.71
C THR A 51 21.48 -35.44 4.91
N ALA A 52 20.47 -35.58 4.06
CA ALA A 52 20.32 -36.72 3.16
C ALA A 52 21.48 -36.80 2.15
N LEU A 53 21.84 -35.68 1.49
CA LEU A 53 22.98 -35.63 0.57
C LEU A 53 24.31 -35.97 1.26
N ARG A 54 24.52 -35.46 2.48
CA ARG A 54 25.68 -35.78 3.30
C ARG A 54 25.72 -37.27 3.62
N SER A 55 24.59 -37.89 4.01
CA SER A 55 24.49 -39.31 4.27
C SER A 55 24.84 -40.13 3.03
N GLN A 56 24.35 -39.76 1.85
CA GLN A 56 24.71 -40.43 0.59
C GLN A 56 26.20 -40.30 0.25
N PHE A 57 26.79 -39.09 0.44
CA PHE A 57 28.19 -38.83 0.18
C PHE A 57 29.10 -39.70 1.05
N TYR A 58 28.79 -39.81 2.35
CA TYR A 58 29.57 -40.68 3.25
C TYR A 58 29.28 -42.15 3.04
N ALA A 59 28.05 -42.53 2.73
CA ALA A 59 27.71 -43.93 2.40
C ALA A 59 28.46 -44.43 1.15
N SER A 60 28.65 -43.56 0.16
CA SER A 60 29.39 -43.91 -1.08
C SER A 60 30.91 -44.10 -0.86
N LYS A 61 31.47 -43.57 0.23
CA LYS A 61 32.90 -43.57 0.54
C LYS A 61 33.39 -44.78 1.33
N LEU A 62 32.53 -45.79 1.66
CA LEU A 62 32.70 -46.60 2.85
C LEU A 62 33.09 -48.04 2.73
N GLY A 63 33.94 -48.40 3.73
CA GLY A 63 33.92 -49.37 4.81
C GLY A 63 33.69 -48.77 6.22
N LEU A 64 32.47 -48.87 6.74
CA LEU A 64 31.98 -48.15 7.91
C LEU A 64 32.70 -48.49 9.23
N THR A 65 33.30 -47.46 9.85
CA THR A 65 33.67 -47.47 11.29
C THR A 65 32.56 -46.79 12.14
N PRO A 66 32.46 -47.07 13.46
CA PRO A 66 31.45 -46.42 14.33
C PRO A 66 31.48 -44.89 14.31
N THR A 67 32.66 -44.31 14.16
CA THR A 67 32.87 -42.85 14.07
C THR A 67 32.34 -42.24 12.76
N GLU A 68 32.39 -42.98 11.69
CA GLU A 68 31.85 -42.56 10.39
C GLU A 68 30.33 -42.65 10.37
N TRP A 69 29.73 -43.60 11.07
CA TRP A 69 28.28 -43.66 11.27
C TRP A 69 27.77 -42.43 12.04
N GLU A 70 28.50 -42.00 13.09
CA GLU A 70 28.17 -40.77 13.81
C GLU A 70 28.24 -39.51 12.90
N ASN A 71 29.20 -39.46 11.99
CA ASN A 71 29.32 -38.35 11.03
C ASN A 71 28.22 -38.37 9.97
N ILE A 72 27.71 -39.52 9.56
CA ILE A 72 26.60 -39.65 8.62
C ILE A 72 25.28 -39.18 9.25
N THR A 73 25.08 -39.48 10.53
CA THR A 73 23.85 -39.12 11.26
C THR A 73 23.90 -37.70 11.84
N LYS A 74 25.08 -37.08 11.88
CA LYS A 74 25.23 -35.73 12.42
C LYS A 74 24.54 -34.70 11.49
N GLN A 75 23.60 -33.98 12.06
CA GLN A 75 22.89 -32.93 11.32
C GLN A 75 23.84 -31.83 10.81
N ALA A 76 23.62 -31.38 9.58
CA ALA A 76 24.36 -30.25 9.05
C ALA A 76 24.06 -28.98 9.85
N THR A 77 25.09 -28.28 10.29
CA THR A 77 24.92 -26.97 10.96
C THR A 77 24.76 -25.91 9.88
N ILE A 78 23.59 -25.28 9.83
CA ILE A 78 23.32 -24.18 8.92
C ILE A 78 23.59 -22.89 9.69
N HIS A 79 24.56 -22.11 9.23
CA HIS A 79 24.76 -20.74 9.68
C HIS A 79 23.89 -19.82 8.81
N GLU A 80 22.85 -19.27 9.40
CA GLU A 80 22.00 -18.26 8.78
C GLU A 80 22.69 -16.89 8.90
N GLU A 81 23.00 -16.28 7.77
CA GLU A 81 23.56 -14.95 7.71
C GLU A 81 22.53 -14.03 7.06
N THR A 82 21.88 -13.19 7.84
CA THR A 82 20.92 -12.20 7.34
C THR A 82 21.66 -10.99 6.79
N VAL A 83 21.37 -10.64 5.55
CA VAL A 83 21.81 -9.36 4.98
C VAL A 83 20.74 -8.34 5.32
N ASN A 84 21.02 -7.49 6.33
CA ASN A 84 20.22 -6.30 6.51
C ASN A 84 20.45 -5.39 5.30
N ARG A 85 19.47 -5.32 4.40
CA ARG A 85 19.34 -4.10 3.61
C ARG A 85 19.24 -2.97 4.61
N GLN A 86 20.01 -1.90 4.44
CA GLN A 86 19.82 -0.68 5.22
C GLN A 86 18.33 -0.30 5.09
N SER A 87 17.50 -0.86 5.96
CA SER A 87 16.14 -0.40 6.11
C SER A 87 16.26 1.03 6.59
N THR A 88 15.80 1.97 5.80
CA THR A 88 15.70 3.39 6.18
C THR A 88 14.80 3.57 7.40
N LEU A 89 14.08 2.51 7.78
CA LEU A 89 13.25 2.43 8.97
C LEU A 89 14.04 1.72 10.06
N ASN A 90 14.31 2.40 11.16
CA ASN A 90 14.90 1.87 12.39
C ASN A 90 13.90 0.96 13.16
N ILE A 91 13.05 0.21 12.40
CA ILE A 91 12.07 -0.70 12.96
C ILE A 91 12.77 -2.05 13.12
N ASN A 92 13.27 -2.33 14.31
CA ASN A 92 13.90 -3.60 14.69
C ASN A 92 12.94 -4.81 14.60
N ASN A 93 11.73 -4.62 14.10
CA ASN A 93 10.72 -5.66 13.99
C ASN A 93 9.95 -5.52 12.66
N SER A 94 10.42 -6.20 11.62
CA SER A 94 9.83 -6.17 10.28
C SER A 94 8.32 -6.55 10.27
N GLN A 95 7.89 -7.44 11.17
CA GLN A 95 6.49 -7.83 11.31
C GLN A 95 5.61 -6.66 11.77
N LEU A 96 6.07 -5.84 12.71
CA LEU A 96 5.31 -4.68 13.20
C LEU A 96 5.11 -3.62 12.11
N ALA A 97 6.17 -3.32 11.38
CA ALA A 97 6.10 -2.38 10.26
C ALA A 97 5.12 -2.84 9.20
N GLN A 98 5.11 -4.13 8.90
CA GLN A 98 4.18 -4.72 7.94
C GLN A 98 2.73 -4.64 8.42
N SER A 99 2.45 -5.06 9.67
CA SER A 99 1.09 -4.99 10.24
C SER A 99 0.57 -3.56 10.31
N LEU A 100 1.44 -2.60 10.63
CA LEU A 100 1.08 -1.18 10.64
C LEU A 100 0.76 -0.67 9.22
N SER A 101 1.57 -1.05 8.23
CA SER A 101 1.30 -0.65 6.85
C SER A 101 0.00 -1.25 6.33
N GLU A 102 -0.32 -2.49 6.68
CA GLU A 102 -1.61 -3.13 6.36
C GLU A 102 -2.78 -2.37 6.99
N ALA A 103 -2.67 -2.01 8.27
CA ALA A 103 -3.69 -1.24 8.96
C ALA A 103 -3.91 0.14 8.32
N ILE A 104 -2.84 0.84 7.92
CA ILE A 104 -2.93 2.13 7.22
C ILE A 104 -3.63 1.96 5.87
N VAL A 105 -3.25 0.95 5.07
CA VAL A 105 -3.86 0.68 3.76
C VAL A 105 -5.36 0.37 3.90
N ILE A 106 -5.72 -0.51 4.84
CA ILE A 106 -7.12 -0.88 5.08
C ILE A 106 -7.92 0.34 5.54
N ALA A 107 -7.39 1.13 6.48
CA ALA A 107 -8.04 2.35 6.96
C ALA A 107 -8.23 3.37 5.83
N ALA A 108 -7.18 3.63 5.02
CA ALA A 108 -7.24 4.53 3.89
C ALA A 108 -8.27 4.08 2.84
N PHE A 109 -8.36 2.78 2.57
CA PHE A 109 -9.33 2.19 1.65
C PHE A 109 -10.78 2.42 2.10
N PHE A 110 -11.13 2.06 3.34
CA PHE A 110 -12.49 2.25 3.86
C PHE A 110 -12.85 3.74 3.96
N PHE A 111 -11.88 4.57 4.34
CA PHE A 111 -12.07 6.01 4.41
C PHE A 111 -12.36 6.59 3.01
N SER A 112 -11.61 6.15 2.00
CA SER A 112 -11.81 6.57 0.62
C SER A 112 -13.18 6.16 0.07
N ILE A 113 -13.63 4.92 0.30
CA ILE A 113 -14.98 4.47 -0.10
C ILE A 113 -16.07 5.35 0.50
N SER A 114 -15.95 5.63 1.81
CA SER A 114 -16.95 6.44 2.53
C SER A 114 -17.05 7.83 1.92
N TYR A 115 -15.91 8.48 1.67
CA TYR A 115 -15.90 9.84 1.11
C TYR A 115 -16.26 9.91 -0.37
N ILE A 116 -15.94 8.89 -1.17
CA ILE A 116 -16.45 8.75 -2.55
C ILE A 116 -17.99 8.75 -2.54
N SER A 117 -18.59 8.01 -1.63
CA SER A 117 -20.05 7.91 -1.49
C SER A 117 -20.67 9.24 -1.02
N ILE A 118 -20.04 9.91 -0.04
CA ILE A 118 -20.50 11.23 0.46
C ILE A 118 -20.47 12.28 -0.67
N VAL A 119 -19.36 12.35 -1.42
CA VAL A 119 -19.24 13.29 -2.56
C VAL A 119 -20.28 12.98 -3.62
N GLY A 120 -20.51 11.70 -3.90
CA GLY A 120 -21.55 11.27 -4.81
C GLY A 120 -22.93 11.74 -4.41
N ALA A 121 -23.29 11.54 -3.15
CA ALA A 121 -24.57 11.97 -2.60
C ALA A 121 -24.70 13.51 -2.62
N GLU A 122 -23.69 14.23 -2.15
CA GLU A 122 -23.71 15.70 -2.03
C GLU A 122 -23.84 16.42 -3.38
N LEU A 123 -23.03 16.04 -4.36
CA LEU A 123 -23.04 16.70 -5.67
C LEU A 123 -24.11 16.14 -6.59
N GLY A 124 -24.40 14.84 -6.47
CA GLY A 124 -25.32 14.14 -7.38
C GLY A 124 -26.78 14.40 -7.07
N THR A 125 -27.18 14.43 -5.78
CA THR A 125 -28.56 14.69 -5.39
C THR A 125 -29.00 16.12 -5.71
N GLU A 126 -28.14 17.11 -5.52
CA GLU A 126 -28.43 18.49 -5.87
C GLU A 126 -28.73 18.65 -7.38
N LYS A 127 -27.94 17.99 -8.22
CA LYS A 127 -28.14 18.01 -9.68
C LYS A 127 -29.31 17.15 -10.09
N GLY A 128 -29.42 15.92 -9.57
CA GLY A 128 -30.46 14.96 -9.94
C GLY A 128 -31.86 15.44 -9.56
N ASN A 129 -32.01 16.22 -8.49
CA ASN A 129 -33.26 16.80 -8.02
C ASN A 129 -33.52 18.24 -8.51
N HIS A 130 -32.74 18.74 -9.45
CA HIS A 130 -32.82 20.11 -9.99
C HIS A 130 -32.63 21.23 -8.96
N LEU A 131 -32.17 20.92 -7.74
CA LEU A 131 -31.92 21.91 -6.70
C LEU A 131 -30.80 22.87 -7.07
N ILE A 132 -29.88 22.41 -7.91
CA ILE A 132 -28.73 23.18 -8.37
C ILE A 132 -29.11 24.42 -9.16
N GLU A 133 -30.25 24.42 -9.86
CA GLU A 133 -30.72 25.55 -10.66
C GLU A 133 -31.03 26.78 -9.78
N GLY A 134 -31.70 26.53 -8.63
CA GLY A 134 -31.98 27.58 -7.65
C GLY A 134 -30.70 28.10 -6.96
N LEU A 135 -29.77 27.21 -6.64
CA LEU A 135 -28.49 27.57 -6.02
C LEU A 135 -27.62 28.40 -6.95
N LEU A 136 -27.56 28.06 -8.25
CA LEU A 136 -26.71 28.74 -9.22
C LEU A 136 -27.30 30.06 -9.70
N ALA A 137 -28.56 30.34 -9.42
CA ALA A 137 -29.13 31.70 -9.58
C ALA A 137 -28.48 32.70 -8.60
N ALA A 138 -28.03 32.23 -7.43
CA ALA A 138 -27.42 33.11 -6.40
C ALA A 138 -25.88 33.03 -6.37
N ILE A 139 -25.27 31.89 -6.77
CA ILE A 139 -23.84 31.65 -6.60
C ILE A 139 -23.24 31.09 -7.91
N PRO A 140 -22.08 31.63 -8.38
CA PRO A 140 -21.40 31.06 -9.56
C PRO A 140 -21.00 29.59 -9.36
N ALA A 141 -21.21 28.75 -10.38
CA ALA A 141 -20.94 27.29 -10.32
C ALA A 141 -19.52 26.95 -9.85
N LYS A 142 -18.52 27.76 -10.22
CA LYS A 142 -17.13 27.60 -9.76
C LYS A 142 -17.01 27.76 -8.25
N LYS A 143 -17.66 28.77 -7.67
CA LYS A 143 -17.65 29.00 -6.22
C LYS A 143 -18.41 27.91 -5.48
N HIS A 144 -19.53 27.46 -6.03
CA HIS A 144 -20.31 26.36 -5.48
C HIS A 144 -19.47 25.07 -5.38
N TYR A 145 -18.82 24.65 -6.47
CA TYR A 145 -17.92 23.48 -6.48
C TYR A 145 -16.80 23.61 -5.44
N THR A 146 -16.12 24.76 -5.41
CA THR A 146 -15.04 24.99 -4.44
C THR A 146 -15.54 24.95 -3.00
N GLY A 147 -16.71 25.54 -2.73
CA GLY A 147 -17.34 25.50 -1.41
C GLY A 147 -17.67 24.07 -0.96
N LYS A 148 -18.22 23.25 -1.85
CA LYS A 148 -18.50 21.82 -1.57
C LYS A 148 -17.21 21.05 -1.28
N MET A 149 -16.18 21.19 -2.11
CA MET A 149 -14.90 20.52 -1.90
C MET A 149 -14.23 20.95 -0.59
N LEU A 150 -14.29 22.24 -0.25
CA LEU A 150 -13.80 22.74 1.05
C LEU A 150 -14.61 22.20 2.21
N GLY A 151 -15.93 22.13 2.09
CA GLY A 151 -16.80 21.51 3.09
C GLY A 151 -16.45 20.04 3.35
N ILE A 152 -16.18 19.27 2.30
CA ILE A 152 -15.75 17.89 2.40
C ILE A 152 -14.36 17.79 3.06
N CYS A 153 -13.40 18.65 2.69
CA CYS A 153 -12.10 18.71 3.35
C CYS A 153 -12.22 19.04 4.84
N PHE A 154 -13.11 19.97 5.20
CA PHE A 154 -13.39 20.30 6.59
C PHE A 154 -14.01 19.10 7.35
N LEU A 155 -14.91 18.37 6.70
CA LEU A 155 -15.54 17.16 7.26
C LEU A 155 -14.50 16.06 7.52
N ILE A 156 -13.55 15.85 6.59
CA ILE A 156 -12.41 14.95 6.75
C ILE A 156 -11.56 15.37 7.95
N ALA A 157 -11.18 16.64 8.02
CA ALA A 157 -10.37 17.17 9.12
C ALA A 157 -11.08 16.99 10.46
N PHE A 158 -12.38 17.33 10.55
CA PHE A 158 -13.20 17.16 11.74
C PHE A 158 -13.28 15.69 12.17
N GLN A 159 -13.49 14.77 11.23
CA GLN A 159 -13.53 13.33 11.52
C GLN A 159 -12.19 12.80 12.02
N LEU A 160 -11.06 13.24 11.45
CA LEU A 160 -9.73 12.88 11.94
C LEU A 160 -9.48 13.38 13.36
N VAL A 161 -9.91 14.60 13.68
CA VAL A 161 -9.85 15.14 15.04
C VAL A 161 -10.70 14.32 15.99
N LEU A 162 -11.92 13.95 15.60
CA LEU A 162 -12.77 13.08 16.41
C LEU A 162 -12.11 11.73 16.69
N TYR A 163 -11.52 11.09 15.67
CA TYR A 163 -10.83 9.82 15.85
C TYR A 163 -9.62 9.97 16.78
N ALA A 164 -8.86 11.06 16.65
CA ALA A 164 -7.73 11.34 17.55
C ALA A 164 -8.20 11.54 19.00
N VAL A 165 -9.28 12.31 19.22
CA VAL A 165 -9.84 12.56 20.56
C VAL A 165 -10.38 11.26 21.16
N PHE A 166 -11.22 10.51 20.44
CA PHE A 166 -11.78 9.26 20.95
C PHE A 166 -10.70 8.19 21.15
N GLY A 167 -9.71 8.12 20.25
CA GLY A 167 -8.55 7.24 20.41
C GLY A 167 -7.75 7.57 21.67
N LEU A 168 -7.47 8.86 21.90
CA LEU A 168 -6.76 9.32 23.08
C LEU A 168 -7.55 9.06 24.38
N VAL A 169 -8.82 9.42 24.40
CA VAL A 169 -9.70 9.19 25.55
C VAL A 169 -9.82 7.68 25.84
N GLY A 170 -10.04 6.88 24.81
CA GLY A 170 -10.10 5.42 24.93
C GLY A 170 -8.80 4.84 25.49
N PHE A 171 -7.64 5.30 24.98
CA PHE A 171 -6.34 4.89 25.48
C PHE A 171 -6.15 5.28 26.96
N LEU A 172 -6.48 6.52 27.35
CA LEU A 172 -6.35 6.99 28.73
C LEU A 172 -7.24 6.22 29.70
N LEU A 173 -8.46 5.89 29.31
CA LEU A 173 -9.40 5.11 30.13
C LEU A 173 -8.97 3.64 30.25
N LEU A 174 -8.50 3.05 29.15
CA LEU A 174 -8.23 1.61 29.08
C LEU A 174 -6.76 1.23 29.33
N ARG A 175 -5.85 2.19 29.46
CA ARG A 175 -4.40 1.94 29.63
C ARG A 175 -4.04 1.03 30.82
N HIS A 176 -4.90 0.96 31.84
CA HIS A 176 -4.71 0.11 33.01
C HIS A 176 -5.35 -1.27 32.85
N SER A 177 -6.19 -1.49 31.83
CA SER A 177 -6.82 -2.78 31.57
C SER A 177 -5.78 -3.84 31.17
N THR A 178 -6.04 -5.09 31.54
CA THR A 178 -5.20 -6.24 31.14
C THR A 178 -5.13 -6.37 29.60
N PHE A 179 -6.21 -6.03 28.90
CA PHE A 179 -6.27 -6.06 27.45
C PHE A 179 -5.29 -5.06 26.80
N VAL A 180 -5.29 -3.78 27.20
CA VAL A 180 -4.37 -2.78 26.64
C VAL A 180 -2.91 -3.06 27.03
N LYS A 181 -2.68 -3.57 28.23
CA LYS A 181 -1.34 -4.00 28.65
C LYS A 181 -0.83 -5.18 27.83
N SER A 182 -1.69 -6.15 27.48
CA SER A 182 -1.30 -7.29 26.63
C SER A 182 -0.97 -6.88 25.20
N LEU A 183 -1.49 -5.74 24.73
CA LEU A 183 -1.20 -5.20 23.39
C LEU A 183 0.19 -4.56 23.30
N HIS A 184 0.89 -4.32 24.41
CA HIS A 184 2.23 -3.69 24.46
C HIS A 184 2.34 -2.41 23.62
N LEU A 185 1.25 -1.62 23.56
CA LEU A 185 1.13 -0.45 22.67
C LEU A 185 2.27 0.56 22.83
N ASN A 186 2.76 0.76 24.08
CA ASN A 186 3.86 1.68 24.33
C ASN A 186 5.16 1.24 23.64
N ASP A 187 5.43 -0.07 23.61
CA ASP A 187 6.62 -0.63 22.97
C ASP A 187 6.48 -0.55 21.43
N TYR A 188 5.26 -0.65 20.92
CA TYR A 188 4.97 -0.48 19.51
C TYR A 188 5.11 0.98 19.06
N LEU A 189 4.49 1.91 19.79
CA LEU A 189 4.52 3.33 19.46
C LEU A 189 5.95 3.91 19.55
N ALA A 190 6.76 3.46 20.49
CA ALA A 190 8.16 3.88 20.63
C ALA A 190 9.06 3.42 19.47
N LYS A 191 8.66 2.37 18.75
CA LYS A 191 9.43 1.79 17.62
C LYS A 191 9.01 2.30 16.24
N ILE A 192 7.92 3.07 16.17
CA ILE A 192 7.41 3.62 14.91
C ILE A 192 8.18 4.91 14.60
N ASP A 193 8.74 4.98 13.40
CA ASP A 193 9.37 6.20 12.92
C ASP A 193 8.30 7.27 12.61
N PRO A 194 8.33 8.43 13.28
CA PRO A 194 7.39 9.51 13.01
C PRO A 194 7.40 9.97 11.55
N GLN A 195 8.55 9.93 10.88
CA GLN A 195 8.69 10.32 9.48
C GLN A 195 7.91 9.40 8.54
N TYR A 196 7.93 8.09 8.82
CA TYR A 196 7.10 7.12 8.10
C TYR A 196 5.61 7.44 8.22
N LEU A 197 5.15 7.71 9.46
CA LEU A 197 3.73 8.02 9.70
C LEU A 197 3.29 9.29 8.96
N TRP A 198 4.09 10.36 9.02
CA TRP A 198 3.76 11.61 8.34
C TRP A 198 3.67 11.45 6.83
N ILE A 199 4.64 10.78 6.21
CA ILE A 199 4.62 10.53 4.76
C ILE A 199 3.40 9.70 4.39
N SER A 200 3.12 8.62 5.12
CA SER A 200 1.98 7.75 4.86
C SER A 200 0.63 8.47 5.03
N LEU A 201 0.50 9.31 6.07
CA LEU A 201 -0.70 10.11 6.30
C LEU A 201 -0.92 11.13 5.18
N ILE A 202 0.12 11.86 4.78
CA ILE A 202 0.04 12.85 3.69
C ILE A 202 -0.34 12.16 2.38
N LEU A 203 0.26 11.01 2.06
CA LEU A 203 -0.07 10.23 0.87
C LEU A 203 -1.53 9.77 0.90
N ALA A 204 -2.02 9.28 2.04
CA ALA A 204 -3.41 8.86 2.19
C ALA A 204 -4.38 10.03 1.97
N LEU A 205 -4.10 11.20 2.54
CA LEU A 205 -4.95 12.39 2.38
C LEU A 205 -4.93 12.95 0.95
N LEU A 206 -3.77 12.98 0.30
CA LEU A 206 -3.66 13.43 -1.10
C LEU A 206 -4.37 12.49 -2.06
N SER A 207 -4.22 11.18 -1.86
CA SER A 207 -4.92 10.19 -2.68
C SER A 207 -6.42 10.19 -2.42
N LEU A 208 -6.85 10.35 -1.16
CA LEU A 208 -8.26 10.55 -0.83
C LEU A 208 -8.83 11.75 -1.60
N PHE A 209 -8.12 12.90 -1.60
CA PHE A 209 -8.52 14.09 -2.33
C PHE A 209 -8.56 13.86 -3.86
N LEU A 210 -7.65 13.04 -4.41
CA LEU A 210 -7.67 12.61 -5.81
C LEU A 210 -8.94 11.81 -6.12
N TYR A 211 -9.28 10.80 -5.31
CA TYR A 211 -10.49 9.99 -5.51
C TYR A 211 -11.77 10.79 -5.35
N ILE A 212 -11.83 11.70 -4.39
CA ILE A 212 -12.94 12.63 -4.21
C ILE A 212 -13.10 13.52 -5.45
N SER A 213 -12.02 14.06 -5.98
CA SER A 213 -12.03 14.90 -7.18
C SER A 213 -12.46 14.09 -8.42
N LEU A 214 -12.03 12.82 -8.53
CA LEU A 214 -12.47 11.92 -9.58
C LEU A 214 -13.97 11.58 -9.45
N ALA A 215 -14.45 11.33 -8.24
CA ALA A 215 -15.87 11.11 -7.96
C ALA A 215 -16.70 12.35 -8.35
N ALA A 216 -16.28 13.54 -7.93
CA ALA A 216 -16.93 14.79 -8.29
C ALA A 216 -16.97 15.01 -9.82
N TYR A 217 -15.88 14.65 -10.52
CA TYR A 217 -15.83 14.67 -11.97
C TYR A 217 -16.89 13.75 -12.60
N LEU A 218 -16.92 12.45 -12.22
CA LEU A 218 -17.83 11.48 -12.80
C LEU A 218 -19.30 11.81 -12.46
N VAL A 219 -19.57 12.21 -11.22
CA VAL A 219 -20.91 12.63 -10.79
C VAL A 219 -21.39 13.89 -11.53
N SER A 220 -20.48 14.81 -11.88
CA SER A 220 -20.84 15.97 -12.70
C SER A 220 -21.41 15.61 -14.08
N LEU A 221 -21.08 14.41 -14.60
CA LEU A 221 -21.59 13.90 -15.88
C LEU A 221 -22.96 13.20 -15.74
N VAL A 222 -23.36 12.85 -14.52
CA VAL A 222 -24.66 12.21 -14.23
C VAL A 222 -25.79 13.24 -14.35
N SER A 223 -26.91 12.80 -14.90
CA SER A 223 -28.11 13.62 -15.07
C SER A 223 -29.28 13.19 -14.18
N ARG A 224 -29.27 11.97 -13.66
CA ARG A 224 -30.33 11.41 -12.83
C ARG A 224 -29.76 10.97 -11.47
N ALA A 225 -30.54 11.15 -10.42
CA ALA A 225 -30.15 10.71 -9.07
C ALA A 225 -29.89 9.18 -9.01
N GLU A 226 -30.59 8.38 -9.80
CA GLU A 226 -30.43 6.92 -9.89
C GLU A 226 -29.04 6.49 -10.39
N ASP A 227 -28.41 7.30 -11.24
CA ASP A 227 -27.12 6.98 -11.85
C ASP A 227 -25.91 7.35 -10.96
N ILE A 228 -26.14 8.05 -9.83
CA ILE A 228 -25.07 8.45 -8.89
C ILE A 228 -24.31 7.24 -8.37
N GLY A 229 -25.04 6.19 -7.98
CA GLY A 229 -24.47 4.94 -7.49
C GLY A 229 -23.54 4.28 -8.52
N GLN A 230 -23.90 4.33 -9.81
CA GLN A 230 -23.07 3.81 -10.89
C GLN A 230 -21.78 4.62 -11.08
N ALA A 231 -21.85 5.95 -10.97
CA ALA A 231 -20.68 6.81 -11.10
C ALA A 231 -19.71 6.60 -9.93
N THR A 232 -20.20 6.53 -8.69
CA THR A 232 -19.38 6.31 -7.50
C THR A 232 -18.81 4.89 -7.43
N SER A 233 -19.57 3.87 -7.84
CA SER A 233 -19.06 2.48 -7.91
C SER A 233 -17.96 2.33 -8.97
N GLY A 234 -17.99 3.09 -10.06
CA GLY A 234 -16.89 3.18 -11.01
C GLY A 234 -15.59 3.66 -10.38
N VAL A 235 -15.66 4.70 -9.54
CA VAL A 235 -14.48 5.21 -8.79
C VAL A 235 -13.99 4.17 -7.77
N THR A 236 -14.92 3.55 -7.05
CA THR A 236 -14.58 2.49 -6.07
C THR A 236 -13.91 1.29 -6.75
N SER A 237 -14.32 0.93 -7.96
CA SER A 237 -13.67 -0.13 -8.73
C SER A 237 -12.22 0.22 -9.10
N ILE A 238 -11.94 1.49 -9.40
CA ILE A 238 -10.56 1.97 -9.62
C ILE A 238 -9.75 1.90 -8.33
N LEU A 239 -10.35 2.25 -7.18
CA LEU A 239 -9.70 2.19 -5.86
C LEU A 239 -9.35 0.74 -5.45
N LEU A 240 -10.13 -0.26 -5.88
CA LEU A 240 -9.84 -1.67 -5.60
C LEU A 240 -8.51 -2.15 -6.20
N ILE A 241 -8.08 -1.57 -7.34
CA ILE A 241 -6.87 -2.00 -8.04
C ILE A 241 -5.62 -1.81 -7.15
N PRO A 242 -5.28 -0.60 -6.65
CA PRO A 242 -4.12 -0.42 -5.78
C PRO A 242 -4.25 -1.16 -4.45
N TYR A 243 -5.47 -1.29 -3.91
CA TYR A 243 -5.72 -2.07 -2.71
C TYR A 243 -5.27 -3.53 -2.89
N PHE A 244 -5.67 -4.21 -3.97
CA PHE A 244 -5.22 -5.58 -4.24
C PHE A 244 -3.72 -5.66 -4.57
N ILE A 245 -3.16 -4.65 -5.25
CA ILE A 245 -1.72 -4.60 -5.54
C ILE A 245 -0.90 -4.45 -4.25
N SER A 246 -1.45 -3.83 -3.20
CA SER A 246 -0.75 -3.70 -1.91
C SER A 246 -0.42 -5.07 -1.29
N PHE A 247 -1.30 -6.08 -1.43
CA PHE A 247 -1.01 -7.45 -0.99
C PHE A 247 0.10 -8.12 -1.82
N LEU A 248 0.11 -7.88 -3.14
CA LEU A 248 1.22 -8.33 -3.99
C LEU A 248 2.54 -7.66 -3.58
N THR A 249 2.48 -6.37 -3.22
CA THR A 249 3.63 -5.60 -2.75
C THR A 249 4.24 -6.17 -1.48
N GLN A 250 3.42 -6.70 -0.57
CA GLN A 250 3.91 -7.34 0.66
C GLN A 250 4.78 -8.56 0.37
N SER A 251 4.42 -9.34 -0.64
CA SER A 251 5.16 -10.55 -1.02
C SER A 251 6.37 -10.24 -1.90
N ASN A 252 6.28 -9.22 -2.75
CA ASN A 252 7.30 -8.92 -3.77
C ASN A 252 7.49 -7.39 -3.93
N PRO A 253 8.05 -6.69 -2.93
CA PRO A 253 8.14 -5.22 -2.92
C PRO A 253 9.13 -4.63 -3.93
N ASN A 254 10.01 -5.46 -4.47
CA ASN A 254 11.07 -5.06 -5.42
C ASN A 254 10.69 -5.26 -6.88
N LEU A 255 9.51 -5.81 -7.19
CA LEU A 255 9.07 -5.93 -8.57
C LEU A 255 9.09 -4.56 -9.25
N LEU A 256 9.63 -4.49 -10.48
CA LEU A 256 9.69 -3.25 -11.27
C LEU A 256 8.31 -2.59 -11.40
N VAL A 257 7.27 -3.39 -11.62
CA VAL A 257 5.88 -2.92 -11.72
C VAL A 257 5.45 -2.25 -10.41
N VAL A 258 5.70 -2.88 -9.26
CA VAL A 258 5.37 -2.31 -7.93
C VAL A 258 6.14 -1.02 -7.68
N LYS A 259 7.41 -0.96 -8.09
CA LYS A 259 8.25 0.24 -7.98
C LYS A 259 7.66 1.42 -8.78
N ILE A 260 7.22 1.18 -10.00
CA ILE A 260 6.59 2.21 -10.85
C ILE A 260 5.24 2.62 -10.25
N LEU A 261 4.37 1.66 -9.93
CA LEU A 261 3.03 1.91 -9.40
C LEU A 261 3.06 2.65 -8.06
N SER A 262 4.08 2.44 -7.21
CA SER A 262 4.22 3.14 -5.93
C SER A 262 4.44 4.66 -6.06
N SER A 263 4.74 5.15 -7.26
CA SER A 263 4.91 6.59 -7.55
C SER A 263 3.76 7.15 -8.39
N LEU A 264 2.83 6.31 -8.87
CA LEU A 264 1.70 6.75 -9.67
C LEU A 264 0.58 7.30 -8.78
N PRO A 265 -0.01 8.47 -9.14
CA PRO A 265 -1.21 8.99 -8.48
C PRO A 265 -2.31 7.92 -8.48
N PHE A 266 -3.19 7.95 -7.51
CA PHE A 266 -4.22 6.95 -7.21
C PHE A 266 -3.73 5.59 -6.67
N MET A 267 -2.44 5.25 -6.83
CA MET A 267 -1.90 3.96 -6.36
C MET A 267 -0.95 4.11 -5.17
N THR A 268 -0.40 5.31 -5.01
CA THR A 268 0.67 5.59 -4.04
C THR A 268 0.25 5.34 -2.59
N GLN A 269 -1.00 5.65 -2.20
CA GLN A 269 -1.49 5.52 -0.82
C GLN A 269 -1.43 4.07 -0.30
N ASP A 270 -1.63 3.08 -1.19
CA ASP A 270 -1.71 1.67 -0.81
C ASP A 270 -0.37 0.96 -0.99
N ILE A 271 0.48 1.43 -1.93
CA ILE A 271 1.70 0.74 -2.32
C ILE A 271 2.95 1.33 -1.63
N MET A 272 3.09 2.67 -1.57
CA MET A 272 4.30 3.30 -1.03
C MET A 272 4.49 3.07 0.47
N PRO A 273 3.46 3.17 1.34
CA PRO A 273 3.62 2.85 2.76
C PRO A 273 4.10 1.42 3.00
N VAL A 274 3.59 0.45 2.24
CA VAL A 274 4.01 -0.96 2.34
C VAL A 274 5.49 -1.12 1.97
N ARG A 275 5.93 -0.49 0.88
CA ARG A 275 7.33 -0.52 0.44
C ARG A 275 8.28 0.17 1.42
N MET A 276 7.85 1.29 2.00
CA MET A 276 8.62 1.98 3.06
C MET A 276 8.71 1.12 4.31
N ALA A 277 7.60 0.54 4.77
CA ALA A 277 7.57 -0.34 5.94
C ALA A 277 8.50 -1.55 5.82
N GLN A 278 8.71 -2.03 4.60
CA GLN A 278 9.64 -3.14 4.31
C GLN A 278 11.09 -2.67 4.07
N GLY A 279 11.37 -1.38 4.20
CA GLY A 279 12.70 -0.81 4.01
C GLY A 279 13.22 -0.82 2.57
N VAL A 280 12.37 -1.13 1.58
CA VAL A 280 12.75 -1.16 0.16
C VAL A 280 12.56 0.17 -0.56
N ALA A 281 11.79 1.09 0.01
CA ALA A 281 11.68 2.46 -0.46
C ALA A 281 12.25 3.42 0.60
N SER A 282 13.09 4.35 0.14
CA SER A 282 13.64 5.40 1.00
C SER A 282 12.61 6.50 1.28
N TYR A 283 12.81 7.29 2.33
CA TYR A 283 11.99 8.46 2.59
C TYR A 283 12.04 9.49 1.46
N SER A 284 13.19 9.62 0.78
CA SER A 284 13.30 10.47 -0.41
C SER A 284 12.35 10.04 -1.53
N ALA A 285 12.21 8.73 -1.78
CA ALA A 285 11.21 8.22 -2.70
C ALA A 285 9.78 8.52 -2.25
N GLY A 286 9.52 8.44 -0.93
CA GLY A 286 8.25 8.85 -0.33
C GLY A 286 7.93 10.33 -0.58
N TYR A 287 8.88 11.23 -0.38
CA TYR A 287 8.68 12.67 -0.66
C TYR A 287 8.46 12.96 -2.15
N VAL A 288 9.16 12.26 -3.03
CA VAL A 288 8.92 12.37 -4.49
C VAL A 288 7.48 11.93 -4.82
N ALA A 289 7.03 10.84 -4.22
CA ALA A 289 5.66 10.36 -4.39
C ALA A 289 4.62 11.37 -3.85
N VAL A 290 4.88 12.01 -2.71
CA VAL A 290 4.05 13.11 -2.18
C VAL A 290 3.98 14.27 -3.17
N ALA A 291 5.11 14.71 -3.73
CA ALA A 291 5.15 15.81 -4.69
C ALA A 291 4.35 15.48 -5.96
N ILE A 292 4.50 14.26 -6.51
CA ILE A 292 3.74 13.80 -7.68
C ILE A 292 2.24 13.73 -7.36
N SER A 293 1.88 13.19 -6.19
CA SER A 293 0.47 13.08 -5.76
C SER A 293 -0.15 14.46 -5.54
N LEU A 294 0.59 15.42 -4.97
CA LEU A 294 0.12 16.79 -4.77
C LEU A 294 -0.15 17.49 -6.12
N LEU A 295 0.81 17.40 -7.04
CA LEU A 295 0.64 17.97 -8.38
C LEU A 295 -0.60 17.37 -9.08
N SER A 296 -0.73 16.05 -9.00
CA SER A 296 -1.85 15.33 -9.60
C SER A 296 -3.20 15.70 -8.94
N ALA A 297 -3.22 15.89 -7.62
CA ALA A 297 -4.40 16.31 -6.87
C ALA A 297 -4.87 17.71 -7.32
N VAL A 298 -3.94 18.64 -7.48
CA VAL A 298 -4.24 19.99 -7.98
C VAL A 298 -4.76 19.93 -9.43
N LEU A 299 -4.10 19.18 -10.30
CA LEU A 299 -4.52 19.05 -11.70
C LEU A 299 -5.91 18.40 -11.80
N MET A 300 -6.15 17.33 -11.04
CA MET A 300 -7.45 16.64 -11.03
C MET A 300 -8.56 17.52 -10.49
N TYR A 301 -8.30 18.29 -9.42
CA TYR A 301 -9.25 19.26 -8.88
C TYR A 301 -9.63 20.33 -9.91
N LEU A 302 -8.64 20.93 -10.59
CA LEU A 302 -8.89 21.95 -11.62
C LEU A 302 -9.65 21.38 -12.82
N PHE A 303 -9.30 20.15 -13.23
CA PHE A 303 -10.01 19.44 -14.29
C PHE A 303 -11.46 19.14 -13.92
N ALA A 304 -11.69 18.61 -12.72
CA ALA A 304 -13.02 18.32 -12.22
C ALA A 304 -13.86 19.59 -12.06
N GLN A 305 -13.28 20.68 -11.55
CA GLN A 305 -13.96 21.99 -11.44
C GLN A 305 -14.40 22.52 -12.80
N ARG A 306 -13.52 22.49 -13.82
CA ARG A 306 -13.87 22.92 -15.18
C ARG A 306 -15.00 22.09 -15.76
N THR A 307 -14.92 20.79 -15.60
CA THR A 307 -15.94 19.87 -16.10
C THR A 307 -17.27 20.08 -15.38
N TYR A 308 -17.24 20.27 -14.07
CA TYR A 308 -18.43 20.59 -13.28
C TYR A 308 -19.13 21.83 -13.81
N VAL A 309 -18.40 22.94 -13.97
CA VAL A 309 -18.97 24.20 -14.49
C VAL A 309 -19.61 24.02 -15.87
N ASN A 310 -18.96 23.24 -16.74
CA ASN A 310 -19.43 23.03 -18.11
C ASN A 310 -20.64 22.09 -18.23
N ASN A 311 -20.79 21.16 -17.28
CA ASN A 311 -21.83 20.12 -17.39
C ASN A 311 -22.94 20.26 -16.35
N ILE A 312 -22.89 21.26 -15.48
CA ILE A 312 -23.86 21.39 -14.39
C ILE A 312 -25.30 21.57 -14.91
N PHE A 313 -25.48 22.33 -16.01
CA PHE A 313 -26.78 22.55 -16.66
C PHE A 313 -27.07 21.56 -17.78
N THR A 314 -26.21 20.58 -18.02
CA THR A 314 -26.39 19.63 -19.10
C THR A 314 -27.08 18.39 -18.56
N TYR A 315 -28.33 18.19 -18.92
CA TYR A 315 -29.10 16.98 -18.64
C TYR A 315 -29.06 16.07 -19.86
N ARG A 316 -28.38 14.93 -19.74
CA ARG A 316 -28.18 13.96 -20.82
C ARG A 316 -28.96 12.68 -20.53
N SER A 317 -29.45 12.04 -21.58
CA SER A 317 -30.13 10.74 -21.49
C SER A 317 -29.16 9.54 -21.52
N GLU A 318 -27.86 9.77 -21.80
CA GLU A 318 -26.86 8.72 -21.91
C GLU A 318 -26.11 8.53 -20.56
N THR A 319 -25.75 7.27 -20.26
CA THR A 319 -24.94 6.95 -19.06
C THR A 319 -23.53 7.56 -19.17
N PRO A 320 -22.88 7.94 -18.06
CA PRO A 320 -21.55 8.56 -18.05
C PRO A 320 -20.48 7.78 -18.82
N LEU A 321 -20.48 6.44 -18.69
CA LEU A 321 -19.56 5.56 -19.39
C LEU A 321 -19.75 5.61 -20.91
N LYS A 322 -21.00 5.56 -21.38
CA LYS A 322 -21.31 5.63 -22.82
C LYS A 322 -20.94 6.99 -23.42
N TYR A 323 -21.11 8.07 -22.65
CA TYR A 323 -20.65 9.39 -23.05
C TYR A 323 -19.13 9.47 -23.20
N LEU A 324 -18.38 8.92 -22.25
CA LEU A 324 -16.91 8.92 -22.30
C LEU A 324 -16.38 8.11 -23.48
N THR A 325 -16.95 6.92 -23.72
CA THR A 325 -16.58 6.09 -24.87
C THR A 325 -16.90 6.78 -26.21
N ASN A 326 -18.08 7.37 -26.35
CA ASN A 326 -18.47 8.09 -27.55
C ASN A 326 -17.61 9.34 -27.81
N LYS A 327 -17.19 10.04 -26.73
CA LYS A 327 -16.32 11.21 -26.84
C LYS A 327 -14.89 10.84 -27.24
N LEU A 328 -14.39 9.69 -26.79
CA LEU A 328 -13.07 9.17 -27.17
C LEU A 328 -13.07 8.68 -28.64
N LEU A 329 -14.15 8.00 -29.06
CA LEU A 329 -14.29 7.50 -30.43
C LEU A 329 -14.52 8.61 -31.47
N ARG A 330 -15.13 9.74 -31.09
CA ARG A 330 -15.33 10.90 -31.99
C ARG A 330 -14.11 11.81 -32.17
N ARG A 331 -13.00 11.52 -31.44
CA ARG A 331 -11.78 12.33 -31.50
C ARG A 331 -10.72 11.74 -32.44
N ASN A 332 -11.05 10.60 -33.06
CA ASN A 332 -10.38 10.00 -34.21
C ASN A 332 -11.28 10.19 -35.45
#